data_fb138d0b715b26368ceccbfa363d61dc
#
_entry.id   fb138d0b715b26368ceccbfa363d61dc
#
_cell.length_a   1.000
_cell.length_b   1.000
_cell.length_c   1.000
_cell.angle_alpha   90.00
_cell.angle_beta   90.00
_cell.angle_gamma   90.00
#
_symmetry.space_group_name_H-M   'P 1'
#
loop_
_entity.id
_entity.type
_entity.pdbx_description
1 polymer ?
#
loop_
_entity_poly.entity_id
_entity_poly.type
_entity_poly.pdbx_seq_one_letter_code
_entity_poly.pdbx_strand_id
1 'polypeptide(L)'
;MRFVFGIGVSLIKEKGFLAMIFKGKVWKFGDNIDTDAIIPARYLTTSDPRELAAHCMEDADPDFITRMKTGDIILGGENFGCGSSREHAPIAIKAAGVSCVIAKSFARIFYRNAFNTGLPIFESKEIGDAISEGEKVTVNSAKGTITITNSNKIFMINPIPPFMEKLIADGGLMKHIARKRGKNETR
;
A
#
# COMPACT_ATOMS: atom_id res chain seq x y z
N MET A 1 -18.46 9.37 -11.57
CA MET A 1 -18.76 9.57 -10.15
C MET A 1 -17.47 9.34 -9.37
N ARG A 2 -16.99 10.35 -8.67
CA ARG A 2 -15.69 10.30 -7.97
C ARG A 2 -15.97 10.15 -6.48
N PHE A 3 -15.57 9.03 -5.88
CA PHE A 3 -15.61 8.83 -4.44
C PHE A 3 -14.20 9.00 -3.87
N VAL A 4 -14.04 9.86 -2.89
CA VAL A 4 -12.76 10.02 -2.15
C VAL A 4 -12.86 9.17 -0.89
N PHE A 5 -12.05 8.14 -0.78
CA PHE A 5 -11.84 7.43 0.47
C PHE A 5 -10.68 8.09 1.23
N GLY A 6 -10.80 8.24 2.54
CA GLY A 6 -10.00 9.09 3.42
C GLY A 6 -8.48 8.88 3.50
N ILE A 7 -7.83 8.27 2.51
CA ILE A 7 -6.38 7.95 2.47
C ILE A 7 -5.81 8.32 1.08
N GLY A 8 -6.13 9.50 0.53
CA GLY A 8 -5.54 9.92 -0.76
C GLY A 8 -5.93 9.07 -1.98
N VAL A 9 -6.91 8.18 -1.86
CA VAL A 9 -7.38 7.27 -2.91
C VAL A 9 -8.64 7.84 -3.55
N SER A 10 -8.63 8.01 -4.87
CA SER A 10 -9.82 8.37 -5.65
C SER A 10 -10.29 7.15 -6.45
N LEU A 11 -11.56 6.80 -6.31
CA LEU A 11 -12.20 5.80 -7.15
C LEU A 11 -12.81 6.48 -8.38
N ILE A 12 -12.41 6.06 -9.56
CA ILE A 12 -12.95 6.57 -10.83
C ILE A 12 -13.56 5.38 -11.57
N LYS A 13 -14.80 5.53 -12.04
CA LYS A 13 -15.43 4.53 -12.89
C LYS A 13 -15.06 4.83 -14.33
N GLU A 14 -14.13 4.06 -14.91
CA GLU A 14 -13.75 4.11 -16.32
C GLU A 14 -14.20 2.84 -17.04
N LYS A 15 -14.94 2.97 -18.13
CA LYS A 15 -15.39 1.85 -19.01
C LYS A 15 -15.94 0.62 -18.27
N GLY A 16 -16.66 0.84 -17.17
CA GLY A 16 -17.27 -0.25 -16.38
C GLY A 16 -16.37 -0.85 -15.30
N PHE A 17 -15.10 -0.46 -15.22
CA PHE A 17 -14.16 -0.88 -14.18
C PHE A 17 -13.98 0.21 -13.13
N LEU A 18 -13.73 -0.21 -11.91
CA LEU A 18 -13.44 0.68 -10.78
C LEU A 18 -11.92 0.90 -10.73
N ALA A 19 -11.44 2.05 -11.20
CA ALA A 19 -10.04 2.42 -11.12
C ALA A 19 -9.71 3.05 -9.78
N MET A 20 -8.70 2.55 -9.10
CA MET A 20 -8.11 3.19 -7.93
C MET A 20 -6.96 4.10 -8.38
N ILE A 21 -7.03 5.37 -8.01
CA ILE A 21 -5.98 6.35 -8.29
C ILE A 21 -5.35 6.76 -6.96
N PHE A 22 -4.05 6.57 -6.86
CA PHE A 22 -3.23 6.97 -5.71
C PHE A 22 -2.34 8.12 -6.12
N LYS A 23 -2.26 9.17 -5.30
CA LYS A 23 -1.40 10.32 -5.55
C LYS A 23 -0.71 10.72 -4.26
N GLY A 24 0.60 10.74 -4.26
CA GLY A 24 1.36 11.09 -3.08
C GLY A 24 2.82 11.40 -3.38
N LYS A 25 3.50 11.88 -2.36
CA LYS A 25 4.95 12.02 -2.32
C LYS A 25 5.56 10.64 -2.06
N VAL A 26 6.68 10.36 -2.69
CA VAL A 26 7.40 9.09 -2.53
C VAL A 26 8.38 9.15 -1.37
N TRP A 27 8.36 8.12 -0.52
CA TRP A 27 9.37 7.79 0.48
C TRP A 27 10.13 6.58 0.00
N LYS A 28 11.43 6.74 -0.27
CA LYS A 28 12.25 5.72 -0.93
C LYS A 28 13.07 4.93 0.07
N PHE A 29 12.90 3.61 0.03
CA PHE A 29 13.66 2.65 0.82
C PHE A 29 14.41 1.68 -0.09
N GLY A 30 15.46 1.05 0.43
CA GLY A 30 16.31 0.12 -0.30
C GLY A 30 15.68 -1.27 -0.50
N ASP A 31 16.55 -2.21 -0.87
CA ASP A 31 16.24 -3.63 -0.97
C ASP A 31 16.17 -4.29 0.42
N ASN A 32 15.45 -5.43 0.48
CA ASN A 32 15.35 -6.27 1.67
C ASN A 32 14.85 -5.54 2.93
N ILE A 33 13.96 -4.58 2.78
CA ILE A 33 13.24 -4.01 3.93
C ILE A 33 12.43 -5.12 4.56
N ASP A 34 12.87 -5.57 5.72
CA ASP A 34 12.23 -6.66 6.44
C ASP A 34 11.08 -6.20 7.33
N THR A 35 10.34 -7.14 7.88
CA THR A 35 9.18 -6.83 8.72
C THR A 35 9.57 -6.21 10.06
N ASP A 36 10.82 -6.36 10.54
CA ASP A 36 11.32 -5.67 11.74
C ASP A 36 11.62 -4.21 11.46
N ALA A 37 12.17 -3.89 10.29
CA ALA A 37 12.35 -2.51 9.85
C ALA A 37 11.01 -1.78 9.63
N ILE A 38 9.95 -2.51 9.20
CA ILE A 38 8.61 -1.93 9.02
C ILE A 38 7.91 -1.72 10.36
N ILE A 39 7.92 -2.73 11.25
CA ILE A 39 7.37 -2.66 12.59
C ILE A 39 8.23 -3.49 13.54
N PRO A 40 9.00 -2.85 14.40
CA PRO A 40 9.93 -3.54 15.30
C PRO A 40 9.23 -4.53 16.23
N ALA A 41 9.89 -5.68 16.51
CA ALA A 41 9.33 -6.76 17.31
C ALA A 41 8.86 -6.30 18.70
N ARG A 42 9.46 -5.27 19.28
CA ARG A 42 9.09 -4.68 20.58
C ARG A 42 7.67 -4.13 20.64
N TYR A 43 7.05 -3.86 19.49
CA TYR A 43 5.67 -3.35 19.39
C TYR A 43 4.63 -4.40 19.01
N LEU A 44 5.00 -5.67 18.92
CA LEU A 44 4.08 -6.75 18.55
C LEU A 44 3.18 -7.23 19.70
N THR A 45 3.28 -6.60 20.87
CA THR A 45 2.41 -6.86 22.02
C THR A 45 1.00 -6.28 21.86
N THR A 46 0.83 -5.37 20.90
CA THR A 46 -0.46 -4.76 20.55
C THR A 46 -0.91 -5.14 19.16
N SER A 47 -2.22 -5.16 18.94
CA SER A 47 -2.84 -5.25 17.60
C SER A 47 -3.66 -3.99 17.28
N ASP A 48 -3.57 -2.92 18.10
CA ASP A 48 -4.23 -1.64 17.78
C ASP A 48 -3.52 -0.99 16.59
N PRO A 49 -4.22 -0.78 15.46
CA PRO A 49 -3.62 -0.18 14.28
C PRO A 49 -3.01 1.21 14.52
N ARG A 50 -3.55 1.98 15.48
CA ARG A 50 -3.05 3.34 15.78
C ARG A 50 -1.71 3.28 16.51
N GLU A 51 -1.56 2.34 17.45
CA GLU A 51 -0.29 2.12 18.13
C GLU A 51 0.78 1.61 17.15
N LEU A 52 0.44 0.65 16.29
CA LEU A 52 1.35 0.16 15.27
C LEU A 52 1.76 1.26 14.27
N ALA A 53 0.83 2.13 13.88
CA ALA A 53 1.10 3.24 12.99
C ALA A 53 2.12 4.22 13.54
N ALA A 54 2.11 4.47 14.85
CA ALA A 54 3.04 5.39 15.51
C ALA A 54 4.51 4.96 15.39
N HIS A 55 4.76 3.68 15.14
CA HIS A 55 6.10 3.08 15.05
C HIS A 55 6.41 2.51 13.66
N CYS A 56 5.58 2.86 12.66
CA CYS A 56 5.76 2.39 11.29
C CYS A 56 7.06 2.92 10.70
N MET A 57 7.89 2.02 10.16
CA MET A 57 9.21 2.30 9.57
C MET A 57 10.25 2.88 10.53
N GLU A 58 10.04 2.83 11.85
CA GLU A 58 10.88 3.47 12.87
C GLU A 58 12.34 3.01 12.81
N ASP A 59 12.61 1.71 12.58
CA ASP A 59 13.96 1.17 12.49
C ASP A 59 14.60 1.42 11.10
N ALA A 60 13.81 1.72 10.06
CA ALA A 60 14.30 2.09 8.74
C ALA A 60 14.55 3.61 8.59
N ASP A 61 13.66 4.43 9.13
CA ASP A 61 13.73 5.90 9.17
C ASP A 61 12.96 6.40 10.41
N PRO A 62 13.66 6.73 11.51
CA PRO A 62 13.02 7.17 12.76
C PRO A 62 12.11 8.39 12.60
N ASP A 63 12.36 9.23 11.61
CA ASP A 63 11.59 10.43 11.35
C ASP A 63 10.44 10.22 10.36
N PHE A 64 10.28 9.03 9.81
CA PHE A 64 9.30 8.74 8.76
C PHE A 64 7.89 9.22 9.16
N ILE A 65 7.39 8.79 10.32
CA ILE A 65 6.02 9.11 10.77
C ILE A 65 5.83 10.61 11.01
N THR A 66 6.84 11.32 11.47
CA THR A 66 6.74 12.76 11.74
C THR A 66 6.74 13.59 10.47
N ARG A 67 7.37 13.12 9.40
CA ARG A 67 7.55 13.82 8.12
C ARG A 67 6.56 13.40 7.03
N MET A 68 6.05 12.17 7.08
CA MET A 68 5.10 11.67 6.09
C MET A 68 3.72 12.32 6.25
N LYS A 69 2.98 12.36 5.16
CA LYS A 69 1.59 12.85 5.14
C LYS A 69 0.66 11.74 4.68
N THR A 70 -0.54 11.71 5.23
CA THR A 70 -1.59 10.80 4.76
C THR A 70 -1.76 10.90 3.25
N GLY A 71 -1.69 9.76 2.57
CA GLY A 71 -1.75 9.68 1.12
C GLY A 71 -0.39 9.51 0.45
N ASP A 72 0.73 9.68 1.18
CA ASP A 72 2.07 9.43 0.65
C ASP A 72 2.27 7.95 0.28
N ILE A 73 3.32 7.67 -0.46
CA ILE A 73 3.58 6.38 -1.09
C ILE A 73 4.96 5.88 -0.64
N ILE A 74 5.05 4.62 -0.24
CA ILE A 74 6.33 3.96 -0.01
C ILE A 74 6.83 3.34 -1.33
N LEU A 75 8.10 3.58 -1.65
CA LEU A 75 8.81 2.94 -2.75
C LEU A 75 9.94 2.09 -2.18
N GLY A 76 9.79 0.77 -2.27
CA GLY A 76 10.81 -0.21 -1.86
C GLY A 76 11.61 -0.75 -3.04
N GLY A 77 12.73 -1.39 -2.74
CA GLY A 77 13.54 -2.14 -3.68
C GLY A 77 13.06 -3.58 -3.85
N GLU A 78 13.99 -4.51 -3.97
CA GLU A 78 13.69 -5.94 -4.06
C GLU A 78 13.33 -6.53 -2.69
N ASN A 79 12.47 -7.58 -2.72
CA ASN A 79 12.14 -8.41 -1.56
C ASN A 79 11.59 -7.61 -0.37
N PHE A 80 10.76 -6.60 -0.63
CA PHE A 80 10.14 -5.78 0.42
C PHE A 80 9.20 -6.62 1.30
N GLY A 81 9.29 -6.42 2.62
CA GLY A 81 8.51 -7.16 3.61
C GLY A 81 9.03 -8.58 3.87
N CYS A 82 10.33 -8.83 3.65
CA CYS A 82 10.96 -10.10 4.00
C CYS A 82 11.00 -10.34 5.52
N GLY A 83 11.54 -11.49 5.93
CA GLY A 83 11.63 -11.88 7.33
C GLY A 83 10.39 -12.60 7.85
N SER A 84 9.98 -12.29 9.08
CA SER A 84 8.91 -13.00 9.78
C SER A 84 7.52 -12.75 9.18
N SER A 85 6.65 -13.77 9.27
CA SER A 85 5.24 -13.66 8.83
C SER A 85 4.42 -12.77 9.79
N ARG A 86 4.58 -11.46 9.67
CA ARG A 86 3.89 -10.48 10.54
C ARG A 86 2.80 -9.76 9.79
N GLU A 87 1.56 -10.01 10.16
CA GLU A 87 0.42 -9.23 9.65
C GLU A 87 0.44 -7.77 10.17
N HIS A 88 1.13 -7.53 11.28
CA HIS A 88 1.33 -6.20 11.88
C HIS A 88 2.02 -5.21 10.91
N ALA A 89 2.96 -5.69 10.07
CA ALA A 89 3.68 -4.83 9.14
C ALA A 89 2.75 -4.12 8.13
N PRO A 90 1.92 -4.81 7.33
CA PRO A 90 0.99 -4.12 6.44
C PRO A 90 -0.12 -3.36 7.20
N ILE A 91 -0.48 -3.77 8.43
CA ILE A 91 -1.41 -3.01 9.28
C ILE A 91 -0.79 -1.68 9.67
N ALA A 92 0.47 -1.66 10.14
CA ALA A 92 1.19 -0.45 10.51
C ALA A 92 1.28 0.54 9.33
N ILE A 93 1.73 0.08 8.16
CA ILE A 93 1.83 0.91 6.95
C ILE A 93 0.47 1.53 6.59
N LYS A 94 -0.58 0.71 6.55
CA LYS A 94 -1.92 1.18 6.21
C LYS A 94 -2.46 2.16 7.23
N ALA A 95 -2.31 1.87 8.52
CA ALA A 95 -2.80 2.71 9.61
C ALA A 95 -2.02 4.03 9.72
N ALA A 96 -0.74 4.06 9.35
CA ALA A 96 0.04 5.28 9.22
C ALA A 96 -0.50 6.24 8.15
N GLY A 97 -1.36 5.75 7.24
CA GLY A 97 -1.97 6.57 6.20
C GLY A 97 -1.23 6.53 4.86
N VAL A 98 -0.30 5.58 4.69
CA VAL A 98 0.33 5.30 3.39
C VAL A 98 -0.74 4.83 2.42
N SER A 99 -0.80 5.44 1.24
CA SER A 99 -1.85 5.14 0.25
C SER A 99 -1.61 3.84 -0.50
N CYS A 100 -0.36 3.54 -0.81
CA CYS A 100 0.07 2.28 -1.39
C CYS A 100 1.58 2.08 -1.21
N VAL A 101 2.02 0.83 -1.40
CA VAL A 101 3.45 0.49 -1.48
C VAL A 101 3.76 0.06 -2.91
N ILE A 102 4.84 0.60 -3.47
CA ILE A 102 5.41 0.18 -4.74
C ILE A 102 6.76 -0.46 -4.43
N ALA A 103 7.09 -1.59 -5.04
CA ALA A 103 8.40 -2.20 -4.88
C ALA A 103 8.84 -2.93 -6.16
N LYS A 104 10.13 -3.20 -6.30
CA LYS A 104 10.63 -4.06 -7.39
C LYS A 104 10.08 -5.48 -7.26
N SER A 105 10.00 -5.99 -6.02
CA SER A 105 9.35 -7.26 -5.67
C SER A 105 8.96 -7.27 -4.18
N PHE A 106 8.04 -8.16 -3.82
CA PHE A 106 7.62 -8.37 -2.43
C PHE A 106 7.92 -9.79 -1.97
N ALA A 107 8.23 -9.95 -0.68
CA ALA A 107 8.22 -11.26 -0.05
C ALA A 107 6.81 -11.86 -0.10
N ARG A 108 6.69 -13.17 -0.41
CA ARG A 108 5.41 -13.86 -0.64
C ARG A 108 4.42 -13.71 0.51
N ILE A 109 4.92 -13.76 1.75
CA ILE A 109 4.08 -13.67 2.94
C ILE A 109 3.56 -12.24 3.10
N PHE A 110 4.41 -11.23 2.94
CA PHE A 110 4.00 -9.83 2.99
C PHE A 110 2.98 -9.52 1.90
N TYR A 111 3.20 -9.99 0.67
CA TYR A 111 2.27 -9.84 -0.44
C TYR A 111 0.85 -10.32 -0.08
N ARG A 112 0.75 -11.54 0.46
CA ARG A 112 -0.53 -12.11 0.90
C ARG A 112 -1.16 -11.30 2.04
N ASN A 113 -0.37 -10.93 3.05
CA ASN A 113 -0.87 -10.20 4.22
C ASN A 113 -1.31 -8.78 3.84
N ALA A 114 -0.65 -8.11 2.90
CA ALA A 114 -1.05 -6.81 2.38
C ALA A 114 -2.47 -6.83 1.80
N PHE A 115 -2.80 -7.80 0.95
CA PHE A 115 -4.16 -7.94 0.43
C PHE A 115 -5.18 -8.34 1.50
N ASN A 116 -4.80 -9.21 2.44
CA ASN A 116 -5.68 -9.60 3.55
C ASN A 116 -6.04 -8.41 4.43
N THR A 117 -5.11 -7.49 4.67
CA THR A 117 -5.33 -6.26 5.43
C THR A 117 -5.93 -5.12 4.59
N GLY A 118 -5.94 -5.29 3.26
CA GLY A 118 -6.42 -4.28 2.31
C GLY A 118 -5.45 -3.12 2.12
N LEU A 119 -4.14 -3.37 2.22
CA LEU A 119 -3.09 -2.45 1.81
C LEU A 119 -2.83 -2.62 0.32
N PRO A 120 -2.97 -1.56 -0.51
CA PRO A 120 -2.62 -1.62 -1.92
C PRO A 120 -1.12 -1.75 -2.12
N ILE A 121 -0.69 -2.74 -2.93
CA ILE A 121 0.72 -2.93 -3.29
C ILE A 121 0.86 -3.15 -4.79
N PHE A 122 1.96 -2.67 -5.38
CA PHE A 122 2.24 -2.73 -6.82
C PHE A 122 3.68 -3.12 -7.07
N GLU A 123 3.90 -4.05 -8.00
CA GLU A 123 5.24 -4.42 -8.45
C GLU A 123 5.61 -3.69 -9.73
N SER A 124 6.83 -3.11 -9.75
CA SER A 124 7.43 -2.52 -10.93
C SER A 124 8.95 -2.64 -10.86
N LYS A 125 9.51 -3.45 -11.74
CA LYS A 125 10.97 -3.69 -11.78
C LYS A 125 11.77 -2.46 -12.19
N GLU A 126 11.17 -1.58 -12.99
CA GLU A 126 11.85 -0.45 -13.63
C GLU A 126 11.85 0.82 -12.77
N ILE A 127 10.98 0.89 -11.76
CA ILE A 127 10.68 2.17 -11.12
C ILE A 127 11.71 2.58 -10.07
N GLY A 128 12.41 1.61 -9.46
CA GLY A 128 13.27 1.88 -8.30
C GLY A 128 14.38 2.89 -8.55
N ASP A 129 14.96 2.90 -9.73
CA ASP A 129 16.08 3.79 -10.08
C ASP A 129 15.61 5.08 -10.78
N ALA A 130 14.36 5.10 -11.22
CA ALA A 130 13.79 6.19 -12.01
C ALA A 130 13.10 7.27 -11.17
N ILE A 131 12.81 7.01 -9.91
CA ILE A 131 12.14 7.94 -8.99
C ILE A 131 13.05 8.27 -7.82
N SER A 132 13.18 9.56 -7.55
CA SER A 132 13.88 10.09 -6.38
C SER A 132 12.93 10.24 -5.19
N GLU A 133 13.49 10.15 -3.98
CA GLU A 133 12.72 10.47 -2.78
C GLU A 133 12.15 11.90 -2.86
N GLY A 134 10.94 12.06 -2.40
CA GLY A 134 10.26 13.36 -2.42
C GLY A 134 9.51 13.68 -3.71
N GLU A 135 9.72 12.93 -4.79
CA GLU A 135 8.95 13.13 -6.02
C GLU A 135 7.48 12.74 -5.81
N LYS A 136 6.61 13.40 -6.56
CA LYS A 136 5.17 13.09 -6.57
C LYS A 136 4.85 12.17 -7.73
N VAL A 137 4.10 11.11 -7.43
CA VAL A 137 3.66 10.14 -8.42
C VAL A 137 2.15 9.95 -8.39
N THR A 138 1.61 9.50 -9.51
CA THR A 138 0.23 9.05 -9.65
C THR A 138 0.23 7.60 -10.10
N VAL A 139 -0.37 6.72 -9.30
CA VAL A 139 -0.60 5.30 -9.64
C VAL A 139 -2.03 5.13 -10.12
N ASN A 140 -2.22 4.49 -11.26
CA ASN A 140 -3.53 4.13 -11.79
C ASN A 140 -3.64 2.61 -11.90
N SER A 141 -4.42 1.97 -11.02
CA SER A 141 -4.56 0.52 -10.97
C SER A 141 -5.17 -0.08 -12.23
N ALA A 142 -6.16 0.60 -12.82
CA ALA A 142 -6.86 0.09 -14.01
C ALA A 142 -6.04 0.22 -15.30
N LYS A 143 -5.21 1.27 -15.40
CA LYS A 143 -4.29 1.44 -16.53
C LYS A 143 -3.00 0.66 -16.36
N GLY A 144 -2.72 0.16 -15.16
CA GLY A 144 -1.46 -0.49 -14.84
C GLY A 144 -0.27 0.47 -15.01
N THR A 145 -0.40 1.74 -14.57
CA THR A 145 0.64 2.75 -14.79
C THR A 145 0.99 3.53 -13.53
N ILE A 146 2.26 3.92 -13.46
CA ILE A 146 2.77 4.93 -12.52
C ILE A 146 3.29 6.10 -13.34
N THR A 147 2.84 7.31 -13.03
CA THR A 147 3.29 8.53 -13.70
C THR A 147 4.01 9.43 -12.72
N ILE A 148 5.24 9.85 -13.04
CA ILE A 148 5.97 10.88 -12.28
C ILE A 148 5.38 12.24 -12.65
N THR A 149 4.91 13.00 -11.66
CA THR A 149 4.16 14.25 -11.89
C THR A 149 4.98 15.31 -12.63
N ASN A 150 6.27 15.45 -12.28
CA ASN A 150 7.10 16.54 -12.83
C ASN A 150 7.63 16.26 -14.25
N SER A 151 7.96 14.99 -14.55
CA SER A 151 8.56 14.61 -15.83
C SER A 151 7.57 14.00 -16.82
N ASN A 152 6.35 13.67 -16.36
CA ASN A 152 5.34 12.90 -17.10
C ASN A 152 5.85 11.52 -17.60
N LYS A 153 6.97 11.03 -17.06
CA LYS A 153 7.43 9.67 -17.36
C LYS A 153 6.42 8.66 -16.83
N ILE A 154 6.16 7.65 -17.62
CA ILE A 154 5.18 6.59 -17.31
C ILE A 154 5.93 5.25 -17.23
N PHE A 155 5.65 4.50 -16.18
CA PHE A 155 6.14 3.16 -15.94
C PHE A 155 4.96 2.20 -15.86
N MET A 156 5.17 0.99 -16.35
CA MET A 156 4.16 -0.06 -16.26
C MET A 156 4.24 -0.78 -14.92
N ILE A 157 3.09 -1.17 -14.40
CA ILE A 157 2.94 -2.04 -13.25
C ILE A 157 2.08 -3.24 -13.61
N ASN A 158 2.29 -4.34 -12.92
CA ASN A 158 1.38 -5.47 -13.03
C ASN A 158 0.01 -5.08 -12.48
N PRO A 159 -1.07 -5.25 -13.28
CA PRO A 159 -2.42 -4.95 -12.80
C PRO A 159 -2.76 -5.83 -11.61
N ILE A 160 -3.44 -5.24 -10.64
CA ILE A 160 -4.00 -6.01 -9.52
C ILE A 160 -5.15 -6.88 -10.04
N PRO A 161 -5.18 -8.18 -9.74
CA PRO A 161 -6.30 -9.03 -10.10
C PRO A 161 -7.64 -8.48 -9.55
N PRO A 162 -8.76 -8.57 -10.30
CA PRO A 162 -10.04 -7.96 -9.90
C PRO A 162 -10.56 -8.41 -8.53
N PHE A 163 -10.25 -9.64 -8.12
CA PHE A 163 -10.59 -10.13 -6.78
C PHE A 163 -9.83 -9.37 -5.68
N MET A 164 -8.55 -9.12 -5.88
CA MET A 164 -7.72 -8.37 -4.93
C MET A 164 -8.12 -6.90 -4.86
N GLU A 165 -8.52 -6.29 -5.98
CA GLU A 165 -9.08 -4.93 -5.98
C GLU A 165 -10.33 -4.83 -5.10
N LYS A 166 -11.19 -5.87 -5.12
CA LYS A 166 -12.37 -5.93 -4.24
C LYS A 166 -11.98 -6.03 -2.77
N LEU A 167 -10.95 -6.82 -2.43
CA LEU A 167 -10.45 -6.90 -1.05
C LEU A 167 -9.94 -5.54 -0.56
N ILE A 168 -9.16 -4.85 -1.38
CA ILE A 168 -8.66 -3.50 -1.05
C ILE A 168 -9.83 -2.53 -0.86
N ALA A 169 -10.79 -2.52 -1.78
CA ALA A 169 -11.95 -1.62 -1.74
C ALA A 169 -12.85 -1.87 -0.52
N ASP A 170 -12.96 -3.13 -0.06
CA ASP A 170 -13.70 -3.49 1.16
C ASP A 170 -12.89 -3.26 2.45
N GLY A 171 -11.60 -2.93 2.32
CA GLY A 171 -10.71 -2.65 3.45
C GLY A 171 -10.07 -3.88 4.07
N GLY A 172 -10.02 -5.00 3.33
CA GLY A 172 -9.37 -6.26 3.67
C GLY A 172 -10.33 -7.46 3.68
N LEU A 173 -9.76 -8.64 3.80
CA LEU A 173 -10.48 -9.92 3.69
C LEU A 173 -11.61 -10.06 4.72
N MET A 174 -11.37 -9.73 5.98
CA MET A 174 -12.36 -9.88 7.05
C MET A 174 -13.57 -8.98 6.82
N LYS A 175 -13.34 -7.73 6.41
CA LYS A 175 -14.43 -6.79 6.07
C LYS A 175 -15.18 -7.24 4.81
N HIS A 176 -14.47 -7.79 3.82
CA HIS A 176 -15.07 -8.37 2.62
C HIS A 176 -16.03 -9.53 2.95
N ILE A 177 -15.59 -10.47 3.83
CA ILE A 177 -16.42 -11.59 4.28
C ILE A 177 -17.63 -11.11 5.07
N ALA A 178 -17.46 -10.18 6.02
CA ALA A 178 -18.56 -9.63 6.81
C ALA A 178 -19.62 -8.96 5.91
N ARG A 179 -19.17 -8.19 4.90
CA ARG A 179 -20.07 -7.54 3.93
C ARG A 179 -20.84 -8.52 3.05
N LYS A 180 -20.25 -9.68 2.72
CA LYS A 180 -20.95 -10.74 1.99
C LYS A 180 -21.99 -11.45 2.85
N ARG A 181 -21.69 -11.74 4.13
CA ARG A 181 -22.64 -12.37 5.06
C ARG A 181 -23.86 -11.47 5.29
N GLY A 182 -23.68 -10.19 5.59
CA GLY A 182 -24.82 -9.27 5.79
C GLY A 182 -25.70 -9.07 4.56
N LYS A 183 -25.19 -9.32 3.33
CA LYS A 183 -26.03 -9.31 2.11
C LYS A 183 -26.84 -10.59 1.91
N ASN A 184 -26.44 -11.70 2.50
CA ASN A 184 -27.17 -12.97 2.40
C ASN A 184 -28.26 -13.10 3.46
N GLU A 185 -28.17 -12.35 4.57
CA GLU A 185 -29.19 -12.33 5.63
C GLU A 185 -30.37 -11.36 5.32
N THR A 186 -30.22 -10.52 4.30
CA THR A 186 -31.26 -9.57 3.84
C THR A 186 -32.00 -10.05 2.58
N ARG A 187 -31.85 -11.31 2.20
CA ARG A 187 -32.60 -11.97 1.12
C ARG A 187 -33.45 -13.12 1.69
#